data_061640733ccf8dc338a89ddeeacb0cec
#
_entry.id   061640733ccf8dc338a89ddeeacb0cec
#
_cell.length_a   1.000
_cell.length_b   1.000
_cell.length_c   1.000
_cell.angle_alpha   90.00
_cell.angle_beta   90.00
_cell.angle_gamma   90.00
#
_symmetry.space_group_name_H-M   'P 1'
#
loop_
_entity.id
_entity.type
_entity.pdbx_description
1 polymer ?
#
loop_
_entity_poly.entity_id
_entity_poly.type
_entity_poly.pdbx_seq_one_letter_code
_entity_poly.pdbx_strand_id
1 'polypeptide(L)'
;MAGNVKLRRHEQIECRTWQSKVCSTINEMKKRKFSPLVYSLSVLLILLVIVFVAQSFVPERVQITILGTTDLHGNINPIDYYTDKPDNRGFAKVATLIKRIRKEQPNTLLIDSGDTIQGSPLESFHSRKNNVRTDPMMLVMSSLNYDAMAVGNHEYNFGLKVLEKARGEAKFPWLSGNTYEKGTGRTHYKPYIVKEVAGVKFGIVGLTTPGVPYWDNPPNYAGLEFREPVPEARKWVAMLRTQEKVDVVVIAMHMGLGEDLRTGEASSGQIPHENEAISIAKEVPGVDVIFMGHTHRDVPSLYINGVLLTQANHWGRHLARADLYLQKAPTGWRVYAKSARTIPADDRVEPDPEVVKLAEPYDRQTQEWLERVVAQSPQDLTAEEARFRDTAILDLIQKVQLEAGKADVSMVASFNQQARIAKGPVTVRDVAELYVYENTLVVLEVTGQQLKDALEHSAKYYNNYEAGKTPRELINDKIPAYNFDIAEGVTYDLDLSKPLGSRIQNLRFKGQPLSLTRKLRLATNNYRVNGGGGYTMYKNARVVYRSSEEIRELMIDWMERNKTIPTQPTNNWRILP
;
A
#
# COMPACT_ATOMS: atom_id res chain seq x y z
N MET A 1 -15.21 -31.94 14.44
CA MET A 1 -16.26 -31.76 15.50
C MET A 1 -16.32 -32.84 16.55
N ALA A 2 -15.82 -34.05 16.33
CA ALA A 2 -15.93 -35.16 17.31
C ALA A 2 -14.94 -35.11 18.50
N GLY A 3 -13.82 -34.41 18.40
CA GLY A 3 -12.79 -34.33 19.47
C GLY A 3 -13.18 -33.45 20.67
N ASN A 4 -13.88 -32.35 20.43
CA ASN A 4 -14.22 -31.35 21.48
C ASN A 4 -15.36 -31.81 22.40
N VAL A 5 -16.16 -32.78 21.97
CA VAL A 5 -17.27 -33.33 22.78
C VAL A 5 -16.74 -34.34 23.81
N LYS A 6 -15.68 -35.09 23.49
CA LYS A 6 -15.06 -36.06 24.42
C LYS A 6 -14.31 -35.38 25.58
N LEU A 7 -13.58 -34.31 25.32
CA LEU A 7 -12.87 -33.55 26.39
C LEU A 7 -13.84 -32.90 27.38
N ARG A 8 -14.90 -32.24 26.89
CA ARG A 8 -15.92 -31.63 27.77
C ARG A 8 -16.68 -32.67 28.61
N ARG A 9 -16.90 -33.88 28.10
CA ARG A 9 -17.52 -34.96 28.88
C ARG A 9 -16.60 -35.51 29.98
N HIS A 10 -15.29 -35.58 29.71
CA HIS A 10 -14.33 -36.06 30.73
C HIS A 10 -14.19 -35.08 31.89
N GLU A 11 -14.05 -33.78 31.60
CA GLU A 11 -13.99 -32.72 32.61
C GLU A 11 -15.30 -32.61 33.43
N GLN A 12 -16.47 -32.79 32.81
CA GLN A 12 -17.74 -32.80 33.51
C GLN A 12 -17.94 -34.04 34.37
N ILE A 13 -17.39 -35.19 33.99
CA ILE A 13 -17.46 -36.44 34.79
C ILE A 13 -16.52 -36.35 36.00
N GLU A 14 -15.31 -35.80 35.84
CA GLU A 14 -14.39 -35.60 36.97
C GLU A 14 -14.92 -34.57 37.96
N CYS A 15 -15.50 -33.47 37.49
CA CYS A 15 -16.12 -32.47 38.35
C CYS A 15 -17.30 -33.04 39.16
N ARG A 16 -18.17 -33.88 38.54
CA ARG A 16 -19.28 -34.55 39.25
C ARG A 16 -18.83 -35.61 40.24
N THR A 17 -17.78 -36.38 39.94
CA THR A 17 -17.19 -37.36 40.87
C THR A 17 -16.50 -36.69 42.04
N TRP A 18 -15.87 -35.54 41.83
CA TRP A 18 -15.25 -34.74 42.88
C TRP A 18 -16.33 -34.12 43.81
N GLN A 19 -17.38 -33.53 43.26
CA GLN A 19 -18.52 -32.99 44.01
C GLN A 19 -19.21 -34.07 44.87
N SER A 20 -19.39 -35.27 44.31
CA SER A 20 -20.01 -36.38 45.07
C SER A 20 -19.13 -36.86 46.22
N LYS A 21 -17.78 -36.91 46.05
CA LYS A 21 -16.82 -37.24 47.12
C LYS A 21 -16.81 -36.20 48.21
N VAL A 22 -16.81 -34.90 47.86
CA VAL A 22 -16.86 -33.81 48.86
C VAL A 22 -18.18 -33.86 49.64
N CYS A 23 -19.33 -34.05 48.98
CA CYS A 23 -20.61 -34.22 49.68
C CYS A 23 -20.65 -35.44 50.58
N SER A 24 -20.05 -36.58 50.18
CA SER A 24 -20.00 -37.78 51.03
C SER A 24 -19.13 -37.55 52.26
N THR A 25 -17.97 -36.89 52.14
CA THR A 25 -17.08 -36.58 53.23
C THR A 25 -17.73 -35.62 54.25
N ILE A 26 -18.45 -34.61 53.77
CA ILE A 26 -19.20 -33.68 54.62
C ILE A 26 -20.33 -34.44 55.40
N ASN A 27 -21.01 -35.39 54.74
CA ASN A 27 -22.04 -36.19 55.38
C ASN A 27 -21.47 -37.20 56.40
N GLU A 28 -20.31 -37.79 56.16
CA GLU A 28 -19.63 -38.64 57.16
C GLU A 28 -19.13 -37.84 58.37
N MET A 29 -18.62 -36.60 58.15
CA MET A 29 -18.25 -35.69 59.21
C MET A 29 -19.45 -35.29 60.08
N LYS A 30 -20.66 -35.17 59.52
CA LYS A 30 -21.93 -34.94 60.29
C LYS A 30 -22.31 -36.11 61.20
N LYS A 31 -21.93 -37.35 60.88
CA LYS A 31 -22.23 -38.54 61.70
C LYS A 31 -21.28 -38.72 62.87
N ARG A 32 -20.09 -38.12 62.87
CA ARG A 32 -19.16 -38.13 64.04
C ARG A 32 -19.47 -36.94 64.93
N LYS A 33 -19.72 -37.16 66.21
CA LYS A 33 -19.97 -36.12 67.25
C LYS A 33 -18.67 -35.32 67.51
N PHE A 34 -18.22 -34.52 66.51
CA PHE A 34 -17.17 -33.56 66.72
C PHE A 34 -17.70 -32.30 67.40
N SER A 35 -16.86 -31.61 68.19
CA SER A 35 -17.27 -30.34 68.74
C SER A 35 -17.66 -29.33 67.62
N PRO A 36 -18.62 -28.44 67.87
CA PRO A 36 -19.05 -27.46 66.85
C PRO A 36 -17.89 -26.65 66.25
N LEU A 37 -16.84 -26.41 67.06
CA LEU A 37 -15.64 -25.70 66.67
C LEU A 37 -14.81 -26.49 65.63
N VAL A 38 -14.59 -27.80 65.86
CA VAL A 38 -13.86 -28.68 64.91
C VAL A 38 -14.61 -28.80 63.58
N TYR A 39 -15.92 -28.86 63.61
CA TYR A 39 -16.73 -28.89 62.42
C TYR A 39 -16.63 -27.57 61.61
N SER A 40 -16.73 -26.43 62.29
CA SER A 40 -16.60 -25.11 61.65
C SER A 40 -15.22 -24.89 61.04
N LEU A 41 -14.14 -25.30 61.77
CA LEU A 41 -12.76 -25.21 61.24
C LEU A 41 -12.54 -26.12 60.03
N SER A 42 -13.09 -27.32 60.03
CA SER A 42 -12.99 -28.26 58.88
C SER A 42 -13.73 -27.75 57.67
N VAL A 43 -14.93 -27.17 57.85
CA VAL A 43 -15.72 -26.57 56.75
C VAL A 43 -14.98 -25.35 56.19
N LEU A 44 -14.41 -24.50 57.05
CA LEU A 44 -13.60 -23.34 56.62
C LEU A 44 -12.36 -23.77 55.84
N LEU A 45 -11.66 -24.81 56.29
CA LEU A 45 -10.49 -25.36 55.59
C LEU A 45 -10.86 -25.92 54.22
N ILE A 46 -11.99 -26.65 54.12
CA ILE A 46 -12.48 -27.16 52.85
C ILE A 46 -12.87 -26.03 51.93
N LEU A 47 -13.53 -24.97 52.41
CA LEU A 47 -13.84 -23.78 51.63
C LEU A 47 -12.58 -23.05 51.13
N LEU A 48 -11.56 -22.89 52.00
CA LEU A 48 -10.28 -22.32 51.64
C LEU A 48 -9.57 -23.16 50.55
N VAL A 49 -9.56 -24.48 50.69
CA VAL A 49 -9.01 -25.40 49.69
C VAL A 49 -9.80 -25.32 48.38
N ILE A 50 -11.13 -25.24 48.45
CA ILE A 50 -11.96 -25.07 47.25
C ILE A 50 -11.66 -23.73 46.55
N VAL A 51 -11.54 -22.64 47.29
CA VAL A 51 -11.19 -21.32 46.75
C VAL A 51 -9.77 -21.33 46.17
N PHE A 52 -8.82 -21.94 46.86
CA PHE A 52 -7.43 -22.06 46.37
C PHE A 52 -7.35 -22.91 45.13
N VAL A 53 -8.03 -24.04 45.06
CA VAL A 53 -8.12 -24.91 43.87
C VAL A 53 -8.85 -24.21 42.73
N ALA A 54 -9.96 -23.50 43.03
CA ALA A 54 -10.67 -22.72 42.00
C ALA A 54 -9.83 -21.59 41.42
N GLN A 55 -9.05 -20.90 42.23
CA GLN A 55 -8.09 -19.88 41.76
C GLN A 55 -6.97 -20.49 40.91
N SER A 56 -6.52 -21.70 41.22
CA SER A 56 -5.50 -22.43 40.44
C SER A 56 -5.97 -22.87 39.05
N PHE A 57 -7.26 -22.84 38.78
CA PHE A 57 -7.85 -23.20 37.48
C PHE A 57 -8.19 -22.01 36.59
N VAL A 58 -7.97 -20.77 37.05
CA VAL A 58 -8.13 -19.61 36.15
C VAL A 58 -6.90 -19.52 35.24
N PRO A 59 -7.04 -19.78 33.94
CA PRO A 59 -5.87 -19.69 33.06
C PRO A 59 -5.32 -18.27 33.04
N GLU A 60 -4.00 -18.16 33.07
CA GLU A 60 -3.30 -16.87 32.88
C GLU A 60 -3.74 -16.25 31.56
N ARG A 61 -4.08 -14.95 31.57
CA ARG A 61 -4.56 -14.22 30.40
C ARG A 61 -3.71 -13.00 30.17
N VAL A 62 -3.48 -12.68 28.91
CA VAL A 62 -2.76 -11.49 28.48
C VAL A 62 -3.44 -10.87 27.26
N GLN A 63 -3.46 -9.55 27.24
CA GLN A 63 -3.81 -8.80 26.03
C GLN A 63 -2.52 -8.27 25.38
N ILE A 64 -2.41 -8.45 24.07
CA ILE A 64 -1.31 -7.92 23.27
C ILE A 64 -1.93 -7.15 22.10
N THR A 65 -1.41 -5.96 21.87
CA THR A 65 -1.84 -5.08 20.78
C THR A 65 -0.79 -5.07 19.68
N ILE A 66 -1.20 -5.25 18.43
CA ILE A 66 -0.34 -5.07 17.26
C ILE A 66 -0.79 -3.79 16.55
N LEU A 67 0.15 -2.87 16.37
CA LEU A 67 -0.05 -1.64 15.62
C LEU A 67 0.57 -1.79 14.23
N GLY A 68 -0.10 -1.29 13.21
CA GLY A 68 0.35 -1.41 11.83
C GLY A 68 0.21 -0.12 11.04
N THR A 69 1.27 0.21 10.31
CA THR A 69 1.28 1.24 9.25
C THR A 69 1.48 0.57 7.89
N THR A 70 1.17 1.28 6.83
CA THR A 70 1.42 0.87 5.45
C THR A 70 1.35 2.07 4.52
N ASP A 71 1.98 1.97 3.36
CA ASP A 71 1.87 2.95 2.28
C ASP A 71 2.11 4.39 2.79
N LEU A 72 3.15 4.56 3.64
CA LEU A 72 3.50 5.88 4.19
C LEU A 72 4.02 6.84 3.12
N HIS A 73 4.67 6.29 2.08
CA HIS A 73 5.11 7.04 0.91
C HIS A 73 5.87 8.33 1.25
N GLY A 74 6.76 8.29 2.23
CA GLY A 74 7.56 9.43 2.65
C GLY A 74 6.78 10.59 3.27
N ASN A 75 5.50 10.40 3.64
CA ASN A 75 4.69 11.45 4.26
C ASN A 75 4.95 11.50 5.76
N ILE A 76 5.88 12.34 6.20
CA ILE A 76 6.21 12.54 7.61
C ILE A 76 5.33 13.65 8.21
N ASN A 77 5.32 14.82 7.59
CA ASN A 77 4.59 16.00 8.09
C ASN A 77 3.12 16.01 7.63
N PRO A 78 2.22 16.65 8.40
CA PRO A 78 0.82 16.79 8.03
C PRO A 78 0.61 17.92 7.00
N ILE A 79 1.27 17.81 5.86
CA ILE A 79 1.26 18.78 4.77
C ILE A 79 1.12 18.09 3.41
N ASP A 80 0.42 18.74 2.52
CA ASP A 80 0.48 18.43 1.09
C ASP A 80 1.57 19.30 0.44
N TYR A 81 2.71 18.70 0.11
CA TYR A 81 3.85 19.41 -0.48
C TYR A 81 3.57 20.05 -1.85
N TYR A 82 2.56 19.55 -2.58
CA TYR A 82 2.21 20.12 -3.88
C TYR A 82 1.45 21.44 -3.74
N THR A 83 0.50 21.49 -2.81
CA THR A 83 -0.33 22.67 -2.57
C THR A 83 0.17 23.55 -1.43
N ASP A 84 1.18 23.11 -0.70
CA ASP A 84 1.73 23.74 0.52
C ASP A 84 0.65 24.01 1.59
N LYS A 85 -0.33 23.11 1.71
CA LYS A 85 -1.45 23.25 2.65
C LYS A 85 -1.42 22.14 3.69
N PRO A 86 -1.88 22.44 4.92
CA PRO A 86 -2.12 21.39 5.92
C PRO A 86 -3.06 20.31 5.39
N ASP A 87 -2.75 19.04 5.69
CA ASP A 87 -3.58 17.90 5.34
C ASP A 87 -3.60 16.88 6.49
N ASN A 88 -4.70 16.16 6.63
CA ASN A 88 -4.86 15.07 7.60
C ASN A 88 -4.14 13.80 7.14
N ARG A 89 -2.81 13.90 7.07
CA ARG A 89 -1.86 12.83 6.75
C ARG A 89 -0.61 12.96 7.62
N GLY A 90 0.29 12.05 7.48
CA GLY A 90 1.65 12.17 7.96
C GLY A 90 1.97 11.30 9.17
N PHE A 91 3.17 10.74 9.13
CA PHE A 91 3.69 9.85 10.16
C PHE A 91 3.79 10.54 11.53
N ALA A 92 4.00 11.86 11.59
CA ALA A 92 4.04 12.61 12.84
C ALA A 92 2.73 12.52 13.63
N LYS A 93 1.56 12.52 12.97
CA LYS A 93 0.26 12.28 13.63
C LYS A 93 0.11 10.83 14.08
N VAL A 94 0.51 9.87 13.23
CA VAL A 94 0.51 8.44 13.57
C VAL A 94 1.41 8.16 14.78
N ALA A 95 2.56 8.83 14.89
CA ALA A 95 3.48 8.72 16.03
C ALA A 95 2.81 9.09 17.35
N THR A 96 2.00 10.15 17.36
CA THR A 96 1.19 10.54 18.53
C THR A 96 0.23 9.42 18.94
N LEU A 97 -0.45 8.81 17.95
CA LEU A 97 -1.36 7.68 18.23
C LEU A 97 -0.61 6.46 18.78
N ILE A 98 0.53 6.11 18.19
CA ILE A 98 1.38 5.00 18.67
C ILE A 98 1.83 5.23 20.12
N LYS A 99 2.38 6.41 20.42
CA LYS A 99 2.85 6.74 21.78
C LYS A 99 1.70 6.71 22.80
N ARG A 100 0.52 7.22 22.43
CA ARG A 100 -0.67 7.18 23.29
C ARG A 100 -1.11 5.74 23.57
N ILE A 101 -1.20 4.89 22.55
CA ILE A 101 -1.63 3.50 22.71
C ILE A 101 -0.62 2.70 23.52
N ARG A 102 0.68 2.87 23.30
CA ARG A 102 1.72 2.20 24.09
C ARG A 102 1.70 2.58 25.57
N LYS A 103 1.30 3.81 25.88
CA LYS A 103 1.11 4.25 27.27
C LYS A 103 -0.09 3.56 27.93
N GLU A 104 -1.17 3.34 27.18
CA GLU A 104 -2.39 2.66 27.65
C GLU A 104 -2.21 1.14 27.70
N GLN A 105 -1.50 0.58 26.73
CA GLN A 105 -1.27 -0.85 26.56
C GLN A 105 0.20 -1.11 26.24
N PRO A 106 1.03 -1.42 27.27
CA PRO A 106 2.47 -1.57 27.07
C PRO A 106 2.87 -2.81 26.28
N ASN A 107 2.04 -3.87 26.28
CA ASN A 107 2.30 -5.07 25.50
C ASN A 107 1.93 -4.84 24.03
N THR A 108 2.81 -4.13 23.29
CA THR A 108 2.58 -3.80 21.89
C THR A 108 3.69 -4.31 20.99
N LEU A 109 3.30 -4.69 19.77
CA LEU A 109 4.15 -4.82 18.58
C LEU A 109 3.82 -3.69 17.62
N LEU A 110 4.80 -3.22 16.85
CA LEU A 110 4.62 -2.18 15.82
C LEU A 110 5.28 -2.64 14.53
N ILE A 111 4.49 -2.79 13.47
CA ILE A 111 4.94 -3.29 12.17
C ILE A 111 4.52 -2.35 11.05
N ASP A 112 5.21 -2.46 9.91
CA ASP A 112 4.84 -1.75 8.69
C ASP A 112 4.67 -2.74 7.53
N SER A 113 3.76 -2.45 6.61
CA SER A 113 3.45 -3.30 5.46
C SER A 113 4.01 -2.77 4.13
N GLY A 114 5.01 -1.89 4.15
CA GLY A 114 5.76 -1.47 2.97
C GLY A 114 5.26 -0.21 2.28
N ASP A 115 5.94 0.15 1.20
CA ASP A 115 5.81 1.40 0.44
C ASP A 115 6.07 2.64 1.31
N THR A 116 7.27 2.71 1.81
CA THR A 116 7.67 3.69 2.82
C THR A 116 8.60 4.76 2.27
N ILE A 117 9.62 4.40 1.45
CA ILE A 117 10.72 5.30 1.05
C ILE A 117 10.50 5.98 -0.31
N GLN A 118 9.28 6.06 -0.82
CA GLN A 118 8.95 6.67 -2.10
C GLN A 118 7.56 7.31 -2.04
N GLY A 119 7.31 8.41 -2.75
CA GLY A 119 5.97 8.97 -3.03
C GLY A 119 5.77 10.43 -2.62
N SER A 120 6.47 10.95 -1.61
CA SER A 120 6.42 12.37 -1.27
C SER A 120 7.57 13.15 -1.93
N PRO A 121 7.42 14.46 -2.16
CA PRO A 121 8.53 15.31 -2.57
C PRO A 121 9.73 15.28 -1.61
N LEU A 122 9.49 15.09 -0.32
CA LEU A 122 10.55 14.97 0.69
C LEU A 122 11.41 13.73 0.43
N GLU A 123 10.79 12.59 0.19
CA GLU A 123 11.51 11.34 -0.05
C GLU A 123 12.17 11.31 -1.43
N SER A 124 11.47 11.83 -2.46
CA SER A 124 12.03 11.98 -3.80
C SER A 124 13.27 12.87 -3.81
N PHE A 125 13.22 14.03 -3.15
CA PHE A 125 14.37 14.93 -3.02
C PHE A 125 15.53 14.27 -2.27
N HIS A 126 15.24 13.60 -1.13
CA HIS A 126 16.25 12.88 -0.37
C HIS A 126 16.92 11.81 -1.24
N SER A 127 16.14 10.89 -1.80
CA SER A 127 16.65 9.71 -2.50
C SER A 127 17.41 10.05 -3.79
N ARG A 128 17.01 11.11 -4.51
CA ARG A 128 17.59 11.49 -5.81
C ARG A 128 18.67 12.57 -5.74
N LYS A 129 18.51 13.54 -4.85
CA LYS A 129 19.37 14.74 -4.85
C LYS A 129 20.25 14.85 -3.61
N ASN A 130 19.88 14.25 -2.49
CA ASN A 130 20.58 14.43 -1.21
C ASN A 130 20.76 13.14 -0.39
N ASN A 131 20.92 12.00 -1.04
CA ASN A 131 21.01 10.68 -0.40
C ASN A 131 22.38 10.44 0.30
N VAL A 132 22.91 11.46 0.97
CA VAL A 132 24.12 11.37 1.81
C VAL A 132 23.79 11.27 3.30
N ARG A 133 22.62 11.74 3.71
CA ARG A 133 22.12 11.64 5.08
C ARG A 133 21.39 10.33 5.30
N THR A 134 21.05 10.04 6.56
CA THR A 134 20.12 8.96 6.91
C THR A 134 18.78 9.19 6.22
N ASP A 135 18.19 8.14 5.70
CA ASP A 135 16.84 8.17 5.14
C ASP A 135 15.84 8.74 6.16
N PRO A 136 15.03 9.75 5.79
CA PRO A 136 14.14 10.44 6.73
C PRO A 136 13.07 9.51 7.32
N MET A 137 12.52 8.58 6.52
CA MET A 137 11.54 7.61 7.03
C MET A 137 12.20 6.62 7.98
N MET A 138 13.39 6.12 7.65
CA MET A 138 14.13 5.22 8.54
C MET A 138 14.53 5.91 9.85
N LEU A 139 14.87 7.19 9.80
CA LEU A 139 15.16 8.00 10.99
C LEU A 139 13.96 8.08 11.93
N VAL A 140 12.79 8.50 11.42
CA VAL A 140 11.59 8.71 12.25
C VAL A 140 10.96 7.38 12.70
N MET A 141 10.90 6.37 11.84
CA MET A 141 10.37 5.03 12.20
C MET A 141 11.27 4.35 13.26
N SER A 142 12.59 4.47 13.11
CA SER A 142 13.53 3.93 14.11
C SER A 142 13.37 4.59 15.48
N SER A 143 12.98 5.87 15.55
CA SER A 143 12.74 6.57 16.81
C SER A 143 11.54 6.01 17.57
N LEU A 144 10.60 5.37 16.88
CA LEU A 144 9.42 4.73 17.46
C LEU A 144 9.59 3.22 17.71
N ASN A 145 10.79 2.66 17.51
CA ASN A 145 11.09 1.25 17.74
C ASN A 145 10.09 0.31 17.02
N TYR A 146 10.07 0.35 15.71
CA TYR A 146 9.37 -0.65 14.88
C TYR A 146 9.98 -2.03 15.12
N ASP A 147 9.14 -3.07 15.12
CA ASP A 147 9.58 -4.45 15.26
C ASP A 147 9.97 -5.08 13.92
N ALA A 148 9.28 -4.71 12.85
CA ALA A 148 9.57 -5.14 11.48
C ALA A 148 8.85 -4.28 10.45
N MET A 149 9.32 -4.37 9.19
CA MET A 149 8.67 -3.81 8.01
C MET A 149 8.66 -4.88 6.90
N ALA A 150 7.53 -5.07 6.23
CA ALA A 150 7.51 -5.80 4.96
C ALA A 150 8.00 -4.89 3.83
N VAL A 151 8.68 -5.46 2.83
CA VAL A 151 9.13 -4.71 1.66
C VAL A 151 7.98 -4.57 0.68
N GLY A 152 7.66 -3.34 0.25
CA GLY A 152 6.69 -3.05 -0.79
C GLY A 152 7.29 -2.99 -2.19
N ASN A 153 6.51 -2.60 -3.18
CA ASN A 153 7.01 -2.44 -4.55
C ASN A 153 7.70 -1.10 -4.79
N HIS A 154 7.29 -0.07 -4.08
CA HIS A 154 7.88 1.26 -4.22
C HIS A 154 9.25 1.41 -3.55
N GLU A 155 9.68 0.50 -2.69
CA GLU A 155 11.05 0.45 -2.19
C GLU A 155 12.08 0.29 -3.30
N TYR A 156 11.71 -0.28 -4.45
CA TYR A 156 12.61 -0.53 -5.58
C TYR A 156 12.78 0.67 -6.52
N ASN A 157 11.91 1.69 -6.49
CA ASN A 157 11.85 2.73 -7.51
C ASN A 157 13.13 3.56 -7.67
N PHE A 158 13.91 3.72 -6.61
CA PHE A 158 15.19 4.43 -6.66
C PHE A 158 16.39 3.50 -6.87
N GLY A 159 16.14 2.21 -7.15
CA GLY A 159 17.12 1.17 -7.37
C GLY A 159 17.71 0.57 -6.09
N LEU A 160 18.31 -0.60 -6.24
CA LEU A 160 18.82 -1.41 -5.10
C LEU A 160 19.83 -0.65 -4.23
N LYS A 161 20.62 0.25 -4.79
CA LYS A 161 21.61 1.02 -4.00
C LYS A 161 20.94 1.90 -2.95
N VAL A 162 19.86 2.58 -3.30
CA VAL A 162 19.10 3.44 -2.37
C VAL A 162 18.35 2.58 -1.37
N LEU A 163 17.67 1.53 -1.85
CA LEU A 163 16.95 0.57 -1.02
C LEU A 163 17.85 -0.05 0.05
N GLU A 164 19.02 -0.59 -0.34
CA GLU A 164 19.94 -1.25 0.60
C GLU A 164 20.56 -0.26 1.61
N LYS A 165 20.77 1.00 1.21
CA LYS A 165 21.19 2.05 2.13
C LYS A 165 20.11 2.30 3.18
N ALA A 166 18.87 2.57 2.77
CA ALA A 166 17.75 2.80 3.69
C ALA A 166 17.53 1.59 4.63
N ARG A 167 17.57 0.36 4.08
CA ARG A 167 17.49 -0.87 4.86
C ARG A 167 18.60 -0.97 5.90
N GLY A 168 19.83 -0.60 5.54
CA GLY A 168 20.99 -0.62 6.44
C GLY A 168 20.93 0.45 7.55
N GLU A 169 20.18 1.52 7.35
CA GLU A 169 19.96 2.62 8.31
C GLU A 169 18.79 2.37 9.26
N ALA A 170 17.86 1.48 8.89
CA ALA A 170 16.75 1.07 9.73
C ALA A 170 17.25 0.30 10.98
N LYS A 171 16.69 0.62 12.15
CA LYS A 171 16.96 -0.13 13.40
C LYS A 171 16.01 -1.32 13.60
N PHE A 172 15.33 -1.72 12.55
CA PHE A 172 14.40 -2.83 12.52
C PHE A 172 14.59 -3.63 11.22
N PRO A 173 14.29 -4.93 11.22
CA PRO A 173 14.46 -5.77 10.03
C PRO A 173 13.40 -5.46 8.96
N TRP A 174 13.85 -5.48 7.71
CA TRP A 174 12.98 -5.53 6.54
C TRP A 174 12.76 -6.98 6.14
N LEU A 175 11.50 -7.36 5.88
CA LEU A 175 11.09 -8.74 5.68
C LEU A 175 10.49 -8.94 4.28
N SER A 176 10.90 -10.03 3.60
CA SER A 176 10.20 -10.56 2.44
C SER A 176 10.52 -12.04 2.26
N GLY A 177 9.55 -12.91 2.51
CA GLY A 177 9.70 -14.36 2.39
C GLY A 177 9.60 -14.86 0.95
N ASN A 178 9.16 -14.02 0.02
CA ASN A 178 8.97 -14.39 -1.39
C ASN A 178 9.86 -13.62 -2.38
N THR A 179 10.78 -12.78 -1.89
CA THR A 179 11.83 -12.15 -2.72
C THR A 179 13.12 -12.92 -2.59
N TYR A 180 13.63 -13.44 -3.70
CA TYR A 180 14.79 -14.32 -3.77
C TYR A 180 15.92 -13.73 -4.60
N GLU A 181 17.14 -14.10 -4.30
CA GLU A 181 18.28 -13.92 -5.21
C GLU A 181 18.09 -14.89 -6.38
N LYS A 182 18.03 -14.36 -7.59
CA LYS A 182 17.69 -15.10 -8.80
C LYS A 182 18.59 -16.34 -9.00
N GLY A 183 17.96 -17.50 -9.12
CA GLY A 183 18.62 -18.76 -9.38
C GLY A 183 19.37 -19.38 -8.20
N THR A 184 19.34 -18.79 -6.99
CA THR A 184 20.09 -19.31 -5.83
C THR A 184 19.22 -20.10 -4.84
N GLY A 185 17.92 -19.89 -4.85
CA GLY A 185 17.00 -20.44 -3.85
C GLY A 185 17.11 -19.80 -2.47
N ARG A 186 17.92 -18.73 -2.30
CA ARG A 186 18.04 -17.96 -1.05
C ARG A 186 17.13 -16.75 -1.09
N THR A 187 16.43 -16.47 0.01
CA THR A 187 15.70 -15.21 0.17
C THR A 187 16.68 -14.05 0.28
N HIS A 188 16.38 -12.94 -0.39
CA HIS A 188 17.20 -11.72 -0.33
C HIS A 188 17.04 -10.99 1.00
N TYR A 189 15.82 -11.00 1.55
CA TYR A 189 15.51 -10.46 2.88
C TYR A 189 15.30 -11.59 3.88
N LYS A 190 15.29 -11.24 5.18
CA LYS A 190 14.78 -12.16 6.19
C LYS A 190 13.32 -12.50 5.87
N PRO A 191 12.93 -13.78 5.82
CA PRO A 191 11.54 -14.14 5.53
C PRO A 191 10.60 -13.84 6.71
N TYR A 192 11.11 -13.95 7.93
CA TYR A 192 10.38 -13.73 9.17
C TYR A 192 11.31 -13.35 10.32
N ILE A 193 10.70 -12.91 11.41
CA ILE A 193 11.32 -12.81 12.73
C ILE A 193 10.46 -13.49 13.78
N VAL A 194 11.09 -13.80 14.93
CA VAL A 194 10.40 -14.22 16.14
C VAL A 194 10.61 -13.16 17.22
N LYS A 195 9.53 -12.72 17.85
CA LYS A 195 9.51 -11.75 18.95
C LYS A 195 8.74 -12.32 20.12
N GLU A 196 9.17 -12.02 21.32
CA GLU A 196 8.46 -12.37 22.54
C GLU A 196 7.92 -11.12 23.24
N VAL A 197 6.64 -11.10 23.55
CA VAL A 197 5.96 -10.02 24.27
C VAL A 197 5.12 -10.63 25.39
N ALA A 198 5.38 -10.24 26.63
CA ALA A 198 4.68 -10.77 27.81
C ALA A 198 4.62 -12.31 27.87
N GLY A 199 5.71 -12.97 27.48
CA GLY A 199 5.83 -14.44 27.47
C GLY A 199 5.13 -15.15 26.30
N VAL A 200 4.55 -14.41 25.35
CA VAL A 200 3.94 -14.93 24.13
C VAL A 200 4.91 -14.80 22.96
N LYS A 201 5.15 -15.89 22.23
CA LYS A 201 6.00 -15.92 21.04
C LYS A 201 5.20 -15.58 19.78
N PHE A 202 5.61 -14.52 19.10
CA PHE A 202 5.07 -14.08 17.80
C PHE A 202 6.03 -14.44 16.67
N GLY A 203 5.53 -15.08 15.62
CA GLY A 203 6.21 -15.15 14.33
C GLY A 203 5.65 -14.09 13.39
N ILE A 204 6.51 -13.22 12.85
CA ILE A 204 6.10 -12.15 11.93
C ILE A 204 6.74 -12.46 10.57
N VAL A 205 5.92 -12.76 9.57
CA VAL A 205 6.34 -13.02 8.18
C VAL A 205 6.16 -11.76 7.36
N GLY A 206 7.12 -11.43 6.51
CA GLY A 206 6.98 -10.40 5.49
C GLY A 206 6.68 -10.99 4.11
N LEU A 207 5.81 -10.36 3.31
CA LEU A 207 5.56 -10.73 1.92
C LEU A 207 5.46 -9.48 1.04
N THR A 208 6.06 -9.55 -0.15
CA THR A 208 6.05 -8.51 -1.18
C THR A 208 5.17 -8.92 -2.34
N THR A 209 4.42 -7.99 -2.94
CA THR A 209 3.69 -8.26 -4.19
C THR A 209 4.66 -8.72 -5.29
N PRO A 210 4.35 -9.79 -6.03
CA PRO A 210 5.19 -10.21 -7.15
C PRO A 210 5.09 -9.28 -8.37
N GLY A 211 4.27 -8.23 -8.28
CA GLY A 211 4.04 -7.25 -9.33
C GLY A 211 5.23 -6.32 -9.64
N VAL A 212 6.27 -6.26 -8.81
CA VAL A 212 7.43 -5.37 -9.00
C VAL A 212 7.95 -5.34 -10.44
N PRO A 213 8.18 -6.48 -11.14
CA PRO A 213 8.68 -6.48 -12.52
C PRO A 213 7.71 -5.88 -13.55
N TYR A 214 6.45 -5.71 -13.19
CA TYR A 214 5.44 -5.10 -14.08
C TYR A 214 5.44 -3.58 -14.00
N TRP A 215 5.84 -3.00 -12.86
CA TRP A 215 5.78 -1.55 -12.65
C TRP A 215 7.14 -0.89 -12.73
N ASP A 216 8.21 -1.59 -12.36
CA ASP A 216 9.52 -0.99 -12.21
C ASP A 216 10.47 -1.31 -13.37
N ASN A 217 11.54 -0.52 -13.48
CA ASN A 217 12.58 -0.74 -14.47
C ASN A 217 13.48 -1.92 -14.07
N PRO A 218 13.84 -2.82 -15.02
CA PRO A 218 14.66 -4.01 -14.72
C PRO A 218 15.97 -3.76 -13.95
N PRO A 219 16.71 -2.65 -14.15
CA PRO A 219 17.89 -2.35 -13.35
C PRO A 219 17.60 -2.16 -11.85
N ASN A 220 16.39 -1.71 -11.49
CA ASN A 220 16.03 -1.40 -10.10
C ASN A 220 15.84 -2.63 -9.21
N TYR A 221 15.61 -3.80 -9.81
CA TYR A 221 15.48 -5.09 -9.13
C TYR A 221 16.41 -6.17 -9.72
N ALA A 222 17.50 -5.74 -10.36
CA ALA A 222 18.43 -6.65 -11.04
C ALA A 222 18.96 -7.74 -10.08
N GLY A 223 18.90 -8.99 -10.51
CA GLY A 223 19.35 -10.13 -9.71
C GLY A 223 18.32 -10.67 -8.72
N LEU A 224 17.11 -10.11 -8.67
CA LEU A 224 16.02 -10.59 -7.83
C LEU A 224 14.96 -11.34 -8.63
N GLU A 225 14.26 -12.25 -7.96
CA GLU A 225 13.04 -12.92 -8.43
C GLU A 225 11.95 -12.83 -7.35
N PHE A 226 10.71 -12.63 -7.78
CA PHE A 226 9.55 -12.52 -6.91
C PHE A 226 8.66 -13.73 -7.12
N ARG A 227 8.46 -14.54 -6.07
CA ARG A 227 7.72 -15.79 -6.13
C ARG A 227 6.26 -15.60 -5.69
N GLU A 228 5.43 -16.56 -6.06
CA GLU A 228 4.01 -16.58 -5.68
C GLU A 228 3.86 -16.55 -4.16
N PRO A 229 3.02 -15.66 -3.60
CA PRO A 229 2.96 -15.42 -2.15
C PRO A 229 2.36 -16.61 -1.37
N VAL A 230 1.33 -17.29 -1.89
CA VAL A 230 0.61 -18.34 -1.15
C VAL A 230 1.51 -19.55 -0.82
N PRO A 231 2.28 -20.13 -1.76
CA PRO A 231 3.24 -21.21 -1.44
C PRO A 231 4.31 -20.79 -0.43
N GLU A 232 4.85 -19.58 -0.58
CA GLU A 232 5.88 -19.07 0.33
C GLU A 232 5.32 -18.77 1.72
N ALA A 233 4.12 -18.18 1.83
CA ALA A 233 3.42 -18.01 3.10
C ALA A 233 3.23 -19.35 3.81
N ARG A 234 2.76 -20.39 3.10
CA ARG A 234 2.56 -21.73 3.65
C ARG A 234 3.86 -22.32 4.20
N LYS A 235 4.96 -22.17 3.46
CA LYS A 235 6.30 -22.62 3.88
C LYS A 235 6.75 -21.96 5.19
N TRP A 236 6.68 -20.61 5.26
CA TRP A 236 7.21 -19.88 6.41
C TRP A 236 6.32 -20.00 7.64
N VAL A 237 5.00 -20.03 7.46
CA VAL A 237 4.04 -20.28 8.55
C VAL A 237 4.24 -21.69 9.12
N ALA A 238 4.41 -22.71 8.27
CA ALA A 238 4.70 -24.07 8.73
C ALA A 238 6.01 -24.13 9.54
N MET A 239 7.08 -23.45 9.09
CA MET A 239 8.35 -23.37 9.82
C MET A 239 8.17 -22.71 11.18
N LEU A 240 7.48 -21.57 11.25
CA LEU A 240 7.19 -20.87 12.50
C LEU A 240 6.42 -21.74 13.50
N ARG A 241 5.42 -22.48 13.05
CA ARG A 241 4.61 -23.35 13.91
C ARG A 241 5.35 -24.61 14.36
N THR A 242 6.14 -25.22 13.47
CA THR A 242 6.74 -26.55 13.75
C THR A 242 8.15 -26.47 14.33
N GLN A 243 8.98 -25.54 13.85
CA GLN A 243 10.39 -25.42 14.27
C GLN A 243 10.56 -24.34 15.35
N GLU A 244 10.04 -23.12 15.10
CA GLU A 244 10.15 -22.01 16.05
C GLU A 244 9.15 -22.13 17.19
N LYS A 245 8.07 -22.91 17.02
CA LYS A 245 7.02 -23.17 18.02
C LYS A 245 6.39 -21.88 18.53
N VAL A 246 6.07 -20.95 17.62
CA VAL A 246 5.43 -19.68 17.98
C VAL A 246 3.97 -19.87 18.35
N ASP A 247 3.49 -19.06 19.30
CA ASP A 247 2.10 -19.07 19.76
C ASP A 247 1.16 -18.34 18.79
N VAL A 248 1.65 -17.28 18.14
CA VAL A 248 0.89 -16.43 17.21
C VAL A 248 1.68 -16.20 15.93
N VAL A 249 1.00 -16.26 14.78
CA VAL A 249 1.59 -15.90 13.48
C VAL A 249 0.90 -14.68 12.91
N VAL A 250 1.70 -13.67 12.61
CA VAL A 250 1.31 -12.41 11.96
C VAL A 250 1.96 -12.36 10.59
N ILE A 251 1.21 -11.97 9.57
CA ILE A 251 1.77 -11.65 8.26
C ILE A 251 1.66 -10.14 8.06
N ALA A 252 2.78 -9.47 7.83
CA ALA A 252 2.86 -8.14 7.27
C ALA A 252 3.07 -8.30 5.77
N MET A 253 2.14 -7.84 4.95
CA MET A 253 2.24 -8.06 3.51
C MET A 253 1.92 -6.81 2.71
N HIS A 254 2.72 -6.55 1.70
CA HIS A 254 2.46 -5.48 0.75
C HIS A 254 1.62 -6.01 -0.42
N MET A 255 0.36 -6.33 -0.13
CA MET A 255 -0.67 -6.82 -1.05
C MET A 255 -2.05 -6.54 -0.46
N GLY A 256 -3.06 -6.37 -1.33
CA GLY A 256 -4.45 -6.20 -0.93
C GLY A 256 -5.25 -7.51 -0.90
N LEU A 257 -6.57 -7.36 -0.88
CA LEU A 257 -7.51 -8.46 -0.70
C LEU A 257 -7.46 -9.52 -1.81
N GLY A 258 -7.40 -9.10 -3.09
CA GLY A 258 -7.42 -9.99 -4.26
C GLY A 258 -8.81 -10.30 -4.81
N GLU A 259 -9.86 -10.12 -4.02
CA GLU A 259 -11.24 -10.34 -4.42
C GLU A 259 -12.13 -9.14 -4.02
N ASP A 260 -13.18 -8.89 -4.79
CA ASP A 260 -14.30 -8.03 -4.37
C ASP A 260 -15.16 -8.80 -3.36
N LEU A 261 -15.25 -8.29 -2.15
CA LEU A 261 -15.97 -8.96 -1.05
C LEU A 261 -17.48 -9.12 -1.29
N ARG A 262 -18.07 -8.33 -2.17
CA ARG A 262 -19.49 -8.36 -2.48
C ARG A 262 -19.82 -9.38 -3.57
N THR A 263 -18.96 -9.51 -4.60
CA THR A 263 -19.19 -10.36 -5.77
C THR A 263 -18.41 -11.66 -5.71
N GLY A 264 -17.34 -11.74 -4.92
CA GLY A 264 -16.38 -12.85 -4.93
C GLY A 264 -15.52 -12.92 -6.19
N GLU A 265 -15.66 -11.94 -7.09
CA GLU A 265 -14.85 -11.88 -8.29
C GLU A 265 -13.44 -11.42 -7.95
N ALA A 266 -12.44 -11.97 -8.65
CA ALA A 266 -11.08 -11.50 -8.53
C ALA A 266 -11.04 -9.99 -8.81
N SER A 267 -10.39 -9.25 -7.94
CA SER A 267 -10.11 -7.83 -8.18
C SER A 267 -9.45 -7.72 -9.54
N SER A 268 -9.94 -6.84 -10.39
CA SER A 268 -9.56 -6.70 -11.81
C SER A 268 -8.10 -6.24 -12.02
N GLY A 269 -7.20 -6.62 -11.14
CA GLY A 269 -5.76 -6.52 -11.31
C GLY A 269 -5.31 -7.50 -12.38
N GLN A 270 -4.69 -6.98 -13.43
CA GLN A 270 -4.24 -7.81 -14.56
C GLN A 270 -2.88 -8.47 -14.31
N ILE A 271 -2.33 -8.26 -13.12
CA ILE A 271 -1.04 -8.81 -12.71
C ILE A 271 -1.30 -10.07 -11.90
N PRO A 272 -0.77 -11.23 -12.34
CA PRO A 272 -0.94 -12.48 -11.61
C PRO A 272 -0.41 -12.38 -10.18
N HIS A 273 -1.18 -12.85 -9.21
CA HIS A 273 -0.82 -12.92 -7.79
C HIS A 273 -0.49 -11.57 -7.13
N GLU A 274 -0.94 -10.45 -7.75
CA GLU A 274 -0.71 -9.09 -7.22
C GLU A 274 -1.24 -8.93 -5.80
N ASN A 275 -2.44 -9.45 -5.54
CA ASN A 275 -3.16 -9.31 -4.28
C ASN A 275 -3.69 -10.68 -3.81
N GLU A 276 -3.16 -11.21 -2.70
CA GLU A 276 -3.41 -12.59 -2.27
C GLU A 276 -3.82 -12.72 -0.79
N ALA A 277 -4.26 -11.63 -0.14
CA ALA A 277 -4.58 -11.69 1.29
C ALA A 277 -5.72 -12.66 1.60
N ILE A 278 -6.77 -12.71 0.77
CA ILE A 278 -7.89 -13.64 0.94
C ILE A 278 -7.45 -15.07 0.65
N SER A 279 -6.68 -15.32 -0.40
CA SER A 279 -6.14 -16.64 -0.73
C SER A 279 -5.27 -17.18 0.42
N ILE A 280 -4.38 -16.35 0.97
CA ILE A 280 -3.55 -16.73 2.12
C ILE A 280 -4.42 -17.07 3.33
N ALA A 281 -5.43 -16.25 3.65
CA ALA A 281 -6.33 -16.51 4.78
C ALA A 281 -7.16 -17.79 4.61
N LYS A 282 -7.54 -18.13 3.38
CA LYS A 282 -8.29 -19.35 3.06
C LYS A 282 -7.40 -20.61 3.06
N GLU A 283 -6.19 -20.52 2.53
CA GLU A 283 -5.39 -21.67 2.12
C GLU A 283 -4.17 -21.96 3.00
N VAL A 284 -3.71 -20.98 3.81
CA VAL A 284 -2.54 -21.14 4.67
C VAL A 284 -2.96 -21.38 6.12
N PRO A 285 -2.90 -22.62 6.61
CA PRO A 285 -3.30 -22.92 7.98
C PRO A 285 -2.30 -22.35 8.98
N GLY A 286 -2.81 -21.86 10.10
CA GLY A 286 -1.97 -21.40 11.21
C GLY A 286 -1.65 -19.90 11.19
N VAL A 287 -2.23 -19.10 10.32
CA VAL A 287 -2.17 -17.65 10.35
C VAL A 287 -3.23 -17.10 11.33
N ASP A 288 -2.85 -16.14 12.17
CA ASP A 288 -3.78 -15.48 13.12
C ASP A 288 -4.23 -14.11 12.62
N VAL A 289 -3.29 -13.29 12.12
CA VAL A 289 -3.54 -11.91 11.70
C VAL A 289 -2.76 -11.58 10.42
N ILE A 290 -3.37 -10.81 9.53
CA ILE A 290 -2.73 -10.25 8.32
C ILE A 290 -2.88 -8.72 8.35
N PHE A 291 -1.75 -8.01 8.28
CA PHE A 291 -1.68 -6.59 8.00
C PHE A 291 -1.34 -6.40 6.51
N MET A 292 -2.25 -5.75 5.80
CA MET A 292 -2.19 -5.56 4.34
C MET A 292 -1.66 -4.17 3.97
N GLY A 293 -1.27 -4.01 2.69
CA GLY A 293 -0.88 -2.72 2.08
C GLY A 293 -1.26 -2.64 0.61
N HIS A 294 -0.51 -1.84 -0.16
CA HIS A 294 -0.54 -1.75 -1.62
C HIS A 294 -1.78 -1.10 -2.23
N THR A 295 -2.96 -1.43 -1.78
CA THR A 295 -4.22 -1.00 -2.41
C THR A 295 -4.76 0.32 -1.87
N HIS A 296 -4.07 0.97 -0.93
CA HIS A 296 -4.44 2.25 -0.33
C HIS A 296 -5.85 2.27 0.27
N ARG A 297 -6.36 1.11 0.73
CA ARG A 297 -7.69 0.99 1.29
C ARG A 297 -7.68 1.10 2.81
N ASP A 298 -8.76 1.61 3.34
CA ASP A 298 -9.07 1.48 4.77
C ASP A 298 -9.90 0.21 4.97
N VAL A 299 -9.30 -0.80 5.61
CA VAL A 299 -9.97 -2.06 5.97
C VAL A 299 -9.84 -2.21 7.49
N PRO A 300 -10.80 -1.69 8.26
CA PRO A 300 -10.71 -1.68 9.71
C PRO A 300 -10.63 -3.08 10.31
N SER A 301 -11.47 -4.00 9.81
CA SER A 301 -11.53 -5.38 10.31
C SER A 301 -12.27 -6.28 9.33
N LEU A 302 -11.65 -7.39 8.98
CA LEU A 302 -12.25 -8.43 8.15
C LEU A 302 -11.84 -9.81 8.67
N TYR A 303 -12.76 -10.76 8.70
CA TYR A 303 -12.48 -12.14 9.10
C TYR A 303 -12.70 -13.09 7.94
N ILE A 304 -11.65 -13.81 7.56
CA ILE A 304 -11.70 -14.87 6.55
C ILE A 304 -11.13 -16.14 7.18
N ASN A 305 -11.91 -17.22 7.18
CA ASN A 305 -11.51 -18.52 7.73
C ASN A 305 -10.86 -18.45 9.13
N GLY A 306 -11.35 -17.52 9.97
CA GLY A 306 -10.81 -17.29 11.32
C GLY A 306 -9.54 -16.43 11.37
N VAL A 307 -8.96 -16.04 10.25
CA VAL A 307 -7.86 -15.07 10.17
C VAL A 307 -8.42 -13.65 10.24
N LEU A 308 -7.79 -12.77 11.02
CA LEU A 308 -8.14 -11.35 11.11
C LEU A 308 -7.28 -10.56 10.10
N LEU A 309 -7.92 -9.79 9.22
CA LEU A 309 -7.26 -8.94 8.22
C LEU A 309 -7.55 -7.47 8.52
N THR A 310 -6.55 -6.61 8.33
CA THR A 310 -6.68 -5.14 8.48
C THR A 310 -5.73 -4.41 7.53
N GLN A 311 -6.08 -3.16 7.13
CA GLN A 311 -5.23 -2.27 6.33
C GLN A 311 -5.44 -0.82 6.76
N ALA A 312 -4.37 -0.05 6.91
CA ALA A 312 -4.36 1.28 7.52
C ALA A 312 -4.46 2.45 6.52
N ASN A 313 -5.15 2.27 5.37
CA ASN A 313 -5.17 3.32 4.34
C ASN A 313 -3.75 3.61 3.81
N HIS A 314 -3.39 4.87 3.50
CA HIS A 314 -2.09 5.31 3.02
C HIS A 314 -1.70 6.67 3.62
N TRP A 315 -0.45 7.11 3.42
CA TRP A 315 0.11 8.42 3.79
C TRP A 315 0.00 8.77 5.27
N GLY A 316 -0.10 7.76 6.15
CA GLY A 316 -0.30 8.00 7.57
C GLY A 316 -1.67 8.60 7.92
N ARG A 317 -2.71 8.39 7.09
CA ARG A 317 -4.07 8.85 7.38
C ARG A 317 -4.74 8.02 8.47
N HIS A 318 -4.31 6.78 8.66
CA HIS A 318 -4.82 5.87 9.68
C HIS A 318 -3.69 5.07 10.32
N LEU A 319 -3.94 4.58 11.52
CA LEU A 319 -3.15 3.56 12.21
C LEU A 319 -4.04 2.32 12.38
N ALA A 320 -3.61 1.15 11.89
CA ALA A 320 -4.28 -0.10 12.19
C ALA A 320 -3.92 -0.57 13.60
N ARG A 321 -4.92 -1.06 14.34
CA ARG A 321 -4.76 -1.67 15.67
C ARG A 321 -5.47 -3.01 15.69
N ALA A 322 -4.76 -4.09 16.00
CA ALA A 322 -5.30 -5.40 16.29
C ALA A 322 -5.05 -5.74 17.76
N ASP A 323 -6.10 -6.04 18.50
CA ASP A 323 -6.04 -6.47 19.91
C ASP A 323 -6.27 -7.99 19.97
N LEU A 324 -5.29 -8.72 20.51
CA LEU A 324 -5.32 -10.15 20.70
C LEU A 324 -5.45 -10.47 22.18
N TYR A 325 -6.39 -11.32 22.52
CA TYR A 325 -6.62 -11.81 23.88
C TYR A 325 -6.20 -13.27 23.94
N LEU A 326 -5.18 -13.56 24.76
CA LEU A 326 -4.59 -14.89 24.86
C LEU A 326 -4.78 -15.47 26.26
N GLN A 327 -4.89 -16.79 26.30
CA GLN A 327 -4.86 -17.54 27.54
C GLN A 327 -3.80 -18.63 27.47
N LYS A 328 -3.16 -18.89 28.61
CA LYS A 328 -2.15 -19.93 28.74
C LYS A 328 -2.80 -21.31 28.69
N ALA A 329 -2.23 -22.19 27.89
CA ALA A 329 -2.61 -23.58 27.74
C ALA A 329 -1.39 -24.47 28.06
N PRO A 330 -1.55 -25.79 28.26
CA PRO A 330 -0.43 -26.68 28.56
C PRO A 330 0.70 -26.66 27.49
N THR A 331 0.38 -26.32 26.26
CA THR A 331 1.31 -26.32 25.13
C THR A 331 1.75 -24.92 24.67
N GLY A 332 1.54 -23.88 25.48
CA GLY A 332 1.84 -22.49 25.13
C GLY A 332 0.64 -21.58 25.22
N TRP A 333 0.66 -20.44 24.53
CA TRP A 333 -0.44 -19.49 24.55
C TRP A 333 -1.41 -19.73 23.37
N ARG A 334 -2.69 -19.45 23.60
CA ARG A 334 -3.73 -19.58 22.59
C ARG A 334 -4.57 -18.31 22.51
N VAL A 335 -4.75 -17.78 21.32
CA VAL A 335 -5.68 -16.67 21.04
C VAL A 335 -7.11 -17.20 21.22
N TYR A 336 -7.86 -16.63 22.15
CA TYR A 336 -9.27 -16.96 22.37
C TYR A 336 -10.23 -15.89 21.84
N ALA A 337 -9.74 -14.65 21.69
CA ALA A 337 -10.47 -13.57 21.03
C ALA A 337 -9.48 -12.62 20.36
N LYS A 338 -9.92 -11.95 19.30
CA LYS A 338 -9.16 -10.91 18.61
C LYS A 338 -10.12 -9.94 17.94
N SER A 339 -9.68 -8.68 17.79
CA SER A 339 -10.43 -7.63 17.10
C SER A 339 -9.49 -6.65 16.45
N ALA A 340 -9.92 -5.95 15.41
CA ALA A 340 -9.15 -4.87 14.83
C ALA A 340 -10.02 -3.64 14.56
N ARG A 341 -9.36 -2.50 14.42
CA ARG A 341 -9.91 -1.24 13.94
C ARG A 341 -8.81 -0.39 13.34
N THR A 342 -9.17 0.55 12.51
CA THR A 342 -8.31 1.66 12.08
C THR A 342 -8.63 2.91 12.89
N ILE A 343 -7.62 3.70 13.18
CA ILE A 343 -7.72 4.92 13.98
C ILE A 343 -7.29 6.08 13.08
N PRO A 344 -8.18 7.03 12.76
CA PRO A 344 -7.84 8.13 11.88
C PRO A 344 -6.85 9.11 12.54
N ALA A 345 -5.89 9.57 11.75
CA ALA A 345 -4.96 10.65 12.09
C ALA A 345 -5.54 12.01 11.63
N ASP A 346 -6.75 12.33 12.09
CA ASP A 346 -7.51 13.51 11.70
C ASP A 346 -7.05 14.81 12.40
N ASP A 347 -7.83 15.88 12.28
CA ASP A 347 -7.56 17.21 12.86
C ASP A 347 -7.53 17.23 14.40
N ARG A 348 -8.03 16.19 15.07
CA ARG A 348 -7.98 16.02 16.53
C ARG A 348 -6.66 15.44 17.02
N VAL A 349 -5.78 15.02 16.12
CA VAL A 349 -4.48 14.43 16.43
C VAL A 349 -3.37 15.42 16.09
N GLU A 350 -2.74 15.96 17.12
CA GLU A 350 -1.56 16.82 16.94
C GLU A 350 -0.35 16.01 16.49
N PRO A 351 0.49 16.54 15.60
CA PRO A 351 1.72 15.87 15.18
C PRO A 351 2.70 15.74 16.37
N ASP A 352 3.41 14.63 16.43
CA ASP A 352 4.41 14.38 17.46
C ASP A 352 5.61 15.33 17.31
N PRO A 353 5.94 16.15 18.31
CA PRO A 353 6.96 17.18 18.19
C PRO A 353 8.39 16.62 18.02
N GLU A 354 8.67 15.40 18.49
CA GLU A 354 9.98 14.77 18.30
C GLU A 354 10.16 14.31 16.86
N VAL A 355 9.11 13.73 16.26
CA VAL A 355 9.11 13.33 14.84
C VAL A 355 9.22 14.56 13.95
N VAL A 356 8.47 15.62 14.21
CA VAL A 356 8.55 16.89 13.46
C VAL A 356 9.96 17.46 13.53
N LYS A 357 10.56 17.49 14.70
CA LYS A 357 11.94 17.98 14.91
C LYS A 357 12.98 17.15 14.14
N LEU A 358 12.81 15.83 14.10
CA LEU A 358 13.70 14.94 13.33
C LEU A 358 13.58 15.18 11.82
N ALA A 359 12.37 15.44 11.34
CA ALA A 359 12.09 15.68 9.93
C ALA A 359 12.43 17.10 9.46
N GLU A 360 12.50 18.10 10.36
CA GLU A 360 12.69 19.52 10.04
C GLU A 360 13.84 19.82 9.05
N PRO A 361 15.05 19.25 9.19
CA PRO A 361 16.13 19.52 8.25
C PRO A 361 15.84 19.02 6.81
N TYR A 362 15.09 17.93 6.69
CA TYR A 362 14.68 17.36 5.41
C TYR A 362 13.55 18.17 4.79
N ASP A 363 12.56 18.52 5.60
CA ASP A 363 11.43 19.37 5.20
C ASP A 363 11.90 20.71 4.63
N ARG A 364 12.75 21.44 5.37
CA ARG A 364 13.30 22.71 4.92
C ARG A 364 14.01 22.60 3.57
N GLN A 365 14.88 21.59 3.39
CA GLN A 365 15.60 21.41 2.13
C GLN A 365 14.65 21.02 0.99
N THR A 366 13.60 20.28 1.28
CA THR A 366 12.57 19.93 0.30
C THR A 366 11.79 21.17 -0.12
N GLN A 367 11.40 22.01 0.82
CA GLN A 367 10.70 23.26 0.51
C GLN A 367 11.59 24.20 -0.34
N GLU A 368 12.86 24.38 0.04
CA GLU A 368 13.82 25.15 -0.74
C GLU A 368 13.98 24.62 -2.17
N TRP A 369 14.00 23.30 -2.34
CA TRP A 369 14.05 22.67 -3.66
C TRP A 369 12.76 22.87 -4.46
N LEU A 370 11.61 22.74 -3.83
CA LEU A 370 10.31 22.95 -4.47
C LEU A 370 10.10 24.38 -4.95
N GLU A 371 10.61 25.38 -4.21
CA GLU A 371 10.54 26.80 -4.57
C GLU A 371 11.54 27.20 -5.67
N ARG A 372 12.42 26.33 -6.09
CA ARG A 372 13.42 26.63 -7.12
C ARG A 372 12.76 26.94 -8.46
N VAL A 373 13.03 28.11 -9.02
CA VAL A 373 12.51 28.53 -10.33
C VAL A 373 13.25 27.78 -11.45
N VAL A 374 12.50 27.15 -12.34
CA VAL A 374 13.02 26.35 -13.47
C VAL A 374 12.74 26.99 -14.84
N ALA A 375 11.67 27.81 -14.94
CA ALA A 375 11.29 28.47 -16.18
C ALA A 375 10.46 29.74 -15.92
N GLN A 376 9.97 30.37 -17.00
CA GLN A 376 8.99 31.45 -17.00
C GLN A 376 7.77 31.04 -17.83
N SER A 377 6.59 31.38 -17.34
CA SER A 377 5.35 31.30 -18.12
C SER A 377 4.90 32.68 -18.60
N PRO A 378 4.72 32.89 -19.91
CA PRO A 378 4.20 34.16 -20.45
C PRO A 378 2.76 34.49 -20.03
N GLN A 379 1.96 33.48 -19.64
CA GLN A 379 0.57 33.65 -19.24
C GLN A 379 0.13 32.51 -18.27
N ASP A 380 -1.04 32.67 -17.66
CA ASP A 380 -1.64 31.63 -16.81
C ASP A 380 -2.03 30.39 -17.65
N LEU A 381 -1.71 29.21 -17.15
CA LEU A 381 -2.13 27.92 -17.68
C LEU A 381 -2.94 27.15 -16.64
N THR A 382 -3.93 26.37 -17.07
CA THR A 382 -4.74 25.52 -16.20
C THR A 382 -5.04 24.18 -16.86
N ALA A 383 -5.08 23.10 -16.05
CA ALA A 383 -5.48 21.76 -16.46
C ALA A 383 -7.01 21.51 -16.31
N GLU A 384 -7.79 22.51 -15.86
CA GLU A 384 -9.22 22.34 -15.53
C GLU A 384 -10.04 21.79 -16.70
N GLU A 385 -9.74 22.25 -17.94
CA GLU A 385 -10.41 21.83 -19.15
C GLU A 385 -9.71 20.69 -19.91
N ALA A 386 -8.57 20.21 -19.42
CA ALA A 386 -7.69 19.30 -20.15
C ALA A 386 -8.30 17.92 -20.48
N ARG A 387 -9.42 17.59 -19.87
CA ARG A 387 -10.20 16.38 -20.24
C ARG A 387 -11.32 16.64 -21.24
N PHE A 388 -11.61 17.89 -21.52
CA PHE A 388 -12.74 18.30 -22.39
C PHE A 388 -12.29 18.95 -23.70
N ARG A 389 -11.10 19.49 -23.71
CA ARG A 389 -10.45 20.12 -24.88
C ARG A 389 -8.94 20.10 -24.74
N ASP A 390 -8.29 20.30 -25.83
CA ASP A 390 -6.85 20.45 -25.87
C ASP A 390 -6.36 21.67 -25.07
N THR A 391 -5.23 21.54 -24.36
CA THR A 391 -4.70 22.56 -23.47
C THR A 391 -3.18 22.61 -23.49
N ALA A 392 -2.60 23.82 -23.55
CA ALA A 392 -1.16 24.02 -23.56
C ALA A 392 -0.41 23.40 -22.37
N ILE A 393 -1.07 23.24 -21.21
CA ILE A 393 -0.47 22.64 -20.03
C ILE A 393 -0.26 21.12 -20.19
N LEU A 394 -1.14 20.42 -20.91
CA LEU A 394 -0.96 19.01 -21.25
C LEU A 394 0.02 18.84 -22.40
N ASP A 395 -0.05 19.74 -23.40
CA ASP A 395 0.89 19.76 -24.53
C ASP A 395 2.33 19.95 -24.07
N LEU A 396 2.54 20.67 -22.97
CA LEU A 396 3.86 20.83 -22.36
C LEU A 396 4.42 19.46 -21.92
N ILE A 397 3.63 18.63 -21.24
CA ILE A 397 4.06 17.28 -20.85
C ILE A 397 4.38 16.44 -22.09
N GLN A 398 3.47 16.46 -23.06
CA GLN A 398 3.58 15.69 -24.30
C GLN A 398 4.78 16.12 -25.13
N LYS A 399 5.03 17.43 -25.23
CA LYS A 399 6.22 17.98 -25.89
C LYS A 399 7.53 17.46 -25.27
N VAL A 400 7.60 17.44 -23.94
CA VAL A 400 8.77 16.89 -23.24
C VAL A 400 8.94 15.41 -23.54
N GLN A 401 7.84 14.63 -23.51
CA GLN A 401 7.88 13.20 -23.83
C GLN A 401 8.32 12.93 -25.26
N LEU A 402 7.79 13.70 -26.24
CA LEU A 402 8.17 13.61 -27.66
C LEU A 402 9.66 13.87 -27.86
N GLU A 403 10.19 14.96 -27.28
CA GLU A 403 11.59 15.37 -27.44
C GLU A 403 12.54 14.39 -26.73
N ALA A 404 12.28 14.06 -25.47
CA ALA A 404 13.13 13.15 -24.69
C ALA A 404 13.13 11.72 -25.28
N GLY A 405 11.97 11.23 -25.72
CA GLY A 405 11.80 9.91 -26.33
C GLY A 405 12.17 9.85 -27.82
N LYS A 406 12.40 11.00 -28.48
CA LYS A 406 12.50 11.10 -29.95
C LYS A 406 11.35 10.33 -30.61
N ALA A 407 10.14 10.58 -30.14
CA ALA A 407 8.93 9.85 -30.50
C ALA A 407 8.13 10.56 -31.59
N ASP A 408 7.31 9.81 -32.32
CA ASP A 408 6.37 10.34 -33.32
C ASP A 408 5.07 10.81 -32.68
N VAL A 409 4.64 10.13 -31.62
CA VAL A 409 3.38 10.35 -30.90
C VAL A 409 3.66 10.26 -29.40
N SER A 410 2.94 11.04 -28.61
CA SER A 410 2.96 10.98 -27.14
C SER A 410 1.54 10.73 -26.63
N MET A 411 1.39 9.96 -25.56
CA MET A 411 0.11 9.81 -24.85
C MET A 411 0.29 10.04 -23.34
N VAL A 412 -0.60 10.85 -22.77
CA VAL A 412 -0.63 11.16 -21.33
C VAL A 412 -2.06 11.51 -20.88
N ALA A 413 -2.39 11.24 -19.61
CA ALA A 413 -3.61 11.71 -18.98
C ALA A 413 -3.41 13.04 -18.25
N SER A 414 -4.51 13.78 -18.05
CA SER A 414 -4.55 14.86 -17.06
C SER A 414 -4.71 14.26 -15.67
N PHE A 415 -3.60 14.11 -14.94
CA PHE A 415 -3.58 13.49 -13.62
C PHE A 415 -4.16 14.40 -12.53
N ASN A 416 -3.92 15.71 -12.63
CA ASN A 416 -4.44 16.72 -11.70
C ASN A 416 -5.14 17.85 -12.47
N GLN A 417 -6.48 17.88 -12.44
CA GLN A 417 -7.26 18.96 -13.06
C GLN A 417 -7.15 20.31 -12.34
N GLN A 418 -6.66 20.32 -11.11
CA GLN A 418 -6.48 21.55 -10.35
C GLN A 418 -5.10 22.18 -10.61
N ALA A 419 -4.21 21.47 -11.31
CA ALA A 419 -2.89 21.97 -11.62
C ALA A 419 -2.95 23.29 -12.42
N ARG A 420 -2.15 24.25 -11.99
CA ARG A 420 -2.08 25.58 -12.56
C ARG A 420 -0.61 26.02 -12.61
N ILE A 421 -0.25 26.75 -13.66
CA ILE A 421 1.01 27.46 -13.76
C ILE A 421 0.65 28.93 -13.94
N ALA A 422 0.98 29.76 -12.97
CA ALA A 422 0.71 31.19 -13.04
C ALA A 422 1.65 31.88 -14.03
N LYS A 423 1.25 33.01 -14.58
CA LYS A 423 2.14 33.91 -15.34
C LYS A 423 3.30 34.34 -14.45
N GLY A 424 4.52 34.19 -14.93
CA GLY A 424 5.74 34.52 -14.20
C GLY A 424 6.64 33.32 -13.95
N PRO A 425 7.36 33.29 -12.80
CA PRO A 425 8.25 32.19 -12.47
C PRO A 425 7.50 30.85 -12.34
N VAL A 426 8.07 29.81 -12.93
CA VAL A 426 7.60 28.42 -12.80
C VAL A 426 8.56 27.68 -11.90
N THR A 427 8.06 27.10 -10.82
CA THR A 427 8.84 26.40 -9.81
C THR A 427 8.83 24.88 -10.00
N VAL A 428 9.71 24.18 -9.29
CA VAL A 428 9.67 22.71 -9.22
C VAL A 428 8.33 22.23 -8.66
N ARG A 429 7.74 22.98 -7.72
CA ARG A 429 6.41 22.68 -7.14
C ARG A 429 5.32 22.67 -8.21
N ASP A 430 5.29 23.66 -9.10
CA ASP A 430 4.32 23.71 -10.19
C ASP A 430 4.43 22.51 -11.12
N VAL A 431 5.67 22.04 -11.40
CA VAL A 431 5.90 20.84 -12.20
C VAL A 431 5.43 19.59 -11.45
N ALA A 432 5.69 19.50 -10.16
CA ALA A 432 5.29 18.37 -9.33
C ALA A 432 3.76 18.29 -9.15
N GLU A 433 3.08 19.45 -9.05
CA GLU A 433 1.62 19.53 -9.03
C GLU A 433 1.00 19.09 -10.37
N LEU A 434 1.66 19.41 -11.49
CA LEU A 434 1.18 19.01 -12.82
C LEU A 434 1.37 17.51 -13.09
N TYR A 435 2.49 16.93 -12.67
CA TYR A 435 2.81 15.51 -12.87
C TYR A 435 3.07 14.82 -11.52
N VAL A 436 1.99 14.41 -10.87
CA VAL A 436 2.01 13.92 -9.47
C VAL A 436 2.58 12.52 -9.29
N TYR A 437 2.67 11.71 -10.37
CA TYR A 437 3.17 10.33 -10.32
C TYR A 437 4.66 10.22 -10.65
N GLU A 438 5.35 9.28 -10.03
CA GLU A 438 6.77 8.98 -10.29
C GLU A 438 6.95 7.98 -11.44
N ASN A 439 6.31 8.28 -12.56
CA ASN A 439 6.41 7.45 -13.75
C ASN A 439 7.65 7.78 -14.58
N THR A 440 8.30 6.74 -15.13
CA THR A 440 9.39 6.90 -16.10
C THR A 440 8.86 6.87 -17.53
N LEU A 441 9.57 7.55 -18.44
CA LEU A 441 9.23 7.58 -19.85
C LEU A 441 9.65 6.30 -20.55
N VAL A 442 8.73 5.71 -21.31
CA VAL A 442 8.98 4.56 -22.18
C VAL A 442 8.52 4.88 -23.59
N VAL A 443 9.30 4.49 -24.59
CA VAL A 443 8.91 4.58 -26.01
C VAL A 443 8.72 3.18 -26.58
N LEU A 444 7.56 2.98 -27.18
CA LEU A 444 7.17 1.73 -27.85
C LEU A 444 7.18 1.90 -29.37
N GLU A 445 7.50 0.84 -30.09
CA GLU A 445 7.13 0.72 -31.50
C GLU A 445 5.73 0.12 -31.58
N VAL A 446 4.74 0.93 -31.99
CA VAL A 446 3.34 0.52 -32.10
C VAL A 446 2.86 0.64 -33.55
N THR A 447 1.84 -0.12 -33.92
CA THR A 447 1.12 0.07 -35.18
C THR A 447 0.07 1.18 -35.05
N GLY A 448 -0.38 1.75 -36.18
CA GLY A 448 -1.51 2.68 -36.19
C GLY A 448 -2.79 2.08 -35.59
N GLN A 449 -2.99 0.76 -35.73
CA GLN A 449 -4.10 0.07 -35.07
C GLN A 449 -3.97 0.09 -33.56
N GLN A 450 -2.80 -0.23 -33.01
CA GLN A 450 -2.58 -0.20 -31.56
C GLN A 450 -2.75 1.21 -30.97
N LEU A 451 -2.32 2.25 -31.68
CA LEU A 451 -2.56 3.64 -31.28
C LEU A 451 -4.08 3.94 -31.28
N LYS A 452 -4.79 3.55 -32.33
CA LYS A 452 -6.25 3.72 -32.40
C LYS A 452 -6.95 2.98 -31.26
N ASP A 453 -6.57 1.73 -30.99
CA ASP A 453 -7.13 0.93 -29.90
C ASP A 453 -6.88 1.57 -28.52
N ALA A 454 -5.74 2.21 -28.32
CA ALA A 454 -5.43 2.93 -27.10
C ALA A 454 -6.33 4.18 -26.92
N LEU A 455 -6.54 4.95 -27.98
CA LEU A 455 -7.45 6.10 -27.95
C LEU A 455 -8.92 5.66 -27.77
N GLU A 456 -9.34 4.56 -28.40
CA GLU A 456 -10.68 3.97 -28.18
C GLU A 456 -10.84 3.44 -26.75
N HIS A 457 -9.77 2.89 -26.16
CA HIS A 457 -9.79 2.49 -24.77
C HIS A 457 -9.94 3.70 -23.84
N SER A 458 -9.19 4.76 -24.10
CA SER A 458 -9.29 6.05 -23.40
C SER A 458 -10.69 6.63 -23.48
N ALA A 459 -11.34 6.55 -24.65
CA ALA A 459 -12.68 7.05 -24.91
C ALA A 459 -13.80 6.42 -24.04
N LYS A 460 -13.51 5.29 -23.33
CA LYS A 460 -14.43 4.69 -22.36
C LYS A 460 -14.68 5.59 -21.14
N TYR A 461 -13.86 6.61 -20.94
CA TYR A 461 -14.05 7.63 -19.92
C TYR A 461 -15.37 8.39 -20.07
N TYR A 462 -15.96 8.39 -21.26
CA TYR A 462 -17.26 9.00 -21.52
C TYR A 462 -18.35 7.95 -21.77
N ASN A 463 -19.54 8.24 -21.30
CA ASN A 463 -20.76 7.56 -21.74
C ASN A 463 -21.09 7.93 -23.19
N ASN A 464 -22.06 7.26 -23.81
CA ASN A 464 -22.56 7.66 -25.14
C ASN A 464 -23.22 9.03 -25.07
N TYR A 465 -23.16 9.77 -26.17
CA TYR A 465 -23.83 11.07 -26.27
C TYR A 465 -25.34 10.95 -25.99
N GLU A 466 -25.80 11.89 -25.19
CA GLU A 466 -27.22 12.12 -24.93
C GLU A 466 -27.55 13.57 -25.33
N ALA A 467 -28.63 13.77 -26.07
CA ALA A 467 -29.00 15.08 -26.61
C ALA A 467 -29.14 16.14 -25.49
N GLY A 468 -28.45 17.26 -25.67
CA GLY A 468 -28.45 18.39 -24.74
C GLY A 468 -27.44 18.28 -23.60
N LYS A 469 -26.69 17.17 -23.45
CA LYS A 469 -25.63 17.04 -22.46
C LYS A 469 -24.28 17.51 -22.99
N THR A 470 -23.52 18.14 -22.13
CA THR A 470 -22.13 18.51 -22.35
C THR A 470 -21.21 17.32 -22.10
N PRO A 471 -19.97 17.30 -22.63
CA PRO A 471 -19.00 16.24 -22.31
C PRO A 471 -18.78 16.04 -20.80
N ARG A 472 -18.84 17.09 -19.98
CA ARG A 472 -18.70 17.04 -18.51
C ARG A 472 -19.80 16.20 -17.87
N GLU A 473 -21.03 16.26 -18.38
CA GLU A 473 -22.17 15.48 -17.89
C GLU A 473 -22.20 14.04 -18.42
N LEU A 474 -21.33 13.72 -19.38
CA LEU A 474 -21.18 12.39 -19.97
C LEU A 474 -20.03 11.58 -19.37
N ILE A 475 -19.36 12.05 -18.33
CA ILE A 475 -18.29 11.30 -17.66
C ILE A 475 -18.85 9.97 -17.14
N ASN A 476 -18.09 8.90 -17.35
CA ASN A 476 -18.35 7.59 -16.80
C ASN A 476 -17.59 7.43 -15.46
N ASP A 477 -18.27 7.62 -14.34
CA ASP A 477 -17.70 7.57 -13.00
C ASP A 477 -17.07 6.21 -12.63
N LYS A 478 -17.32 5.15 -13.40
CA LYS A 478 -16.69 3.85 -13.23
C LYS A 478 -15.26 3.79 -13.78
N ILE A 479 -14.88 4.74 -14.61
CA ILE A 479 -13.55 4.82 -15.21
C ILE A 479 -12.76 5.91 -14.49
N PRO A 480 -11.68 5.59 -13.78
CA PRO A 480 -10.84 6.58 -13.15
C PRO A 480 -10.30 7.60 -14.16
N ALA A 481 -10.35 8.86 -13.79
CA ALA A 481 -9.98 9.96 -14.67
C ALA A 481 -8.52 9.90 -15.17
N TYR A 482 -7.62 9.33 -14.39
CA TYR A 482 -6.23 9.09 -14.80
C TYR A 482 -6.10 8.04 -15.92
N ASN A 483 -7.19 7.38 -16.33
CA ASN A 483 -7.22 6.45 -17.45
C ASN A 483 -7.69 7.11 -18.76
N PHE A 484 -7.95 8.41 -18.76
CA PHE A 484 -8.26 9.18 -19.96
C PHE A 484 -6.98 9.82 -20.53
N ASP A 485 -6.27 9.06 -21.36
CA ASP A 485 -5.09 9.56 -22.07
C ASP A 485 -5.51 10.26 -23.37
N ILE A 486 -4.86 11.38 -23.69
CA ILE A 486 -4.91 12.09 -24.95
C ILE A 486 -3.59 11.96 -25.70
N ALA A 487 -3.60 12.12 -27.00
CA ALA A 487 -2.41 11.95 -27.83
C ALA A 487 -1.97 13.27 -28.49
N GLU A 488 -0.64 13.49 -28.57
CA GLU A 488 0.01 14.54 -29.33
C GLU A 488 0.85 13.91 -30.45
N GLY A 489 1.08 14.67 -31.56
CA GLY A 489 1.76 14.19 -32.77
C GLY A 489 0.82 13.57 -33.82
N VAL A 490 -0.45 13.43 -33.48
CA VAL A 490 -1.56 13.05 -34.38
C VAL A 490 -2.71 14.03 -34.23
N THR A 491 -3.63 14.08 -35.22
CA THR A 491 -4.89 14.81 -35.08
C THR A 491 -6.06 13.83 -35.14
N TYR A 492 -7.10 14.05 -34.31
CA TYR A 492 -8.29 13.18 -34.31
C TYR A 492 -9.52 13.86 -33.69
N ASP A 493 -10.67 13.32 -34.00
CA ASP A 493 -11.93 13.67 -33.34
C ASP A 493 -12.38 12.53 -32.44
N LEU A 494 -12.87 12.84 -31.24
CA LEU A 494 -13.53 11.92 -30.30
C LEU A 494 -15.05 12.13 -30.46
N ASP A 495 -15.72 11.27 -31.22
CA ASP A 495 -17.16 11.33 -31.52
C ASP A 495 -17.95 10.47 -30.52
N LEU A 496 -18.60 11.11 -29.54
CA LEU A 496 -19.38 10.44 -28.52
C LEU A 496 -20.72 9.87 -29.01
N SER A 497 -21.18 10.28 -30.20
CA SER A 497 -22.38 9.70 -30.85
C SER A 497 -22.13 8.26 -31.33
N LYS A 498 -20.88 7.87 -31.48
CA LYS A 498 -20.49 6.53 -31.95
C LYS A 498 -20.41 5.53 -30.80
N PRO A 499 -20.64 4.24 -31.07
CA PRO A 499 -20.44 3.20 -30.06
C PRO A 499 -18.97 3.07 -29.67
N LEU A 500 -18.71 2.53 -28.47
CA LEU A 500 -17.36 2.20 -28.00
C LEU A 500 -16.62 1.33 -29.03
N GLY A 501 -15.35 1.66 -29.30
CA GLY A 501 -14.53 1.02 -30.35
C GLY A 501 -14.63 1.66 -31.70
N SER A 502 -15.49 2.69 -31.87
CA SER A 502 -15.68 3.45 -33.12
C SER A 502 -15.80 4.96 -32.88
N ARG A 503 -15.28 5.44 -31.73
CA ARG A 503 -15.38 6.86 -31.36
C ARG A 503 -14.25 7.71 -31.94
N ILE A 504 -13.09 7.10 -32.24
CA ILE A 504 -11.95 7.82 -32.78
C ILE A 504 -12.13 7.95 -34.30
N GLN A 505 -12.37 9.19 -34.73
CA GLN A 505 -12.62 9.57 -36.10
C GLN A 505 -11.48 10.46 -36.61
N ASN A 506 -11.33 10.54 -37.94
CA ASN A 506 -10.39 11.44 -38.63
C ASN A 506 -8.95 11.36 -38.12
N LEU A 507 -8.50 10.18 -37.62
CA LEU A 507 -7.17 9.97 -37.12
C LEU A 507 -6.11 10.17 -38.23
N ARG A 508 -5.26 11.20 -38.07
CA ARG A 508 -4.22 11.59 -39.03
C ARG A 508 -2.85 11.71 -38.39
N PHE A 509 -1.85 11.36 -39.16
CA PHE A 509 -0.45 11.58 -38.81
C PHE A 509 0.22 12.43 -39.88
N LYS A 510 0.84 13.54 -39.50
CA LYS A 510 1.44 14.54 -40.44
C LYS A 510 0.46 14.96 -41.53
N GLY A 511 -0.80 15.20 -41.18
CA GLY A 511 -1.86 15.65 -42.06
C GLY A 511 -2.50 14.56 -42.98
N GLN A 512 -1.92 13.36 -43.01
CA GLN A 512 -2.45 12.24 -43.81
C GLN A 512 -3.24 11.25 -42.94
N PRO A 513 -4.30 10.60 -43.48
CA PRO A 513 -5.00 9.53 -42.77
C PRO A 513 -3.99 8.48 -42.25
N LEU A 514 -4.09 8.10 -40.98
CA LEU A 514 -3.16 7.14 -40.39
C LEU A 514 -3.44 5.73 -40.92
N SER A 515 -2.45 5.15 -41.60
CA SER A 515 -2.50 3.72 -41.96
C SER A 515 -2.42 2.86 -40.69
N LEU A 516 -3.33 1.93 -40.50
CA LEU A 516 -3.41 1.04 -39.35
C LEU A 516 -2.19 0.11 -39.21
N THR A 517 -1.47 -0.14 -40.30
CA THR A 517 -0.24 -0.95 -40.31
C THR A 517 1.04 -0.14 -40.15
N ARG A 518 0.94 1.21 -40.17
CA ARG A 518 2.10 2.10 -40.02
C ARG A 518 2.73 1.92 -38.64
N LYS A 519 4.04 1.72 -38.59
CA LYS A 519 4.80 1.72 -37.34
C LYS A 519 5.10 3.16 -36.92
N LEU A 520 4.90 3.43 -35.64
CA LEU A 520 5.12 4.71 -34.97
C LEU A 520 5.91 4.49 -33.68
N ARG A 521 6.70 5.48 -33.31
CA ARG A 521 7.33 5.55 -31.99
C ARG A 521 6.35 6.29 -31.05
N LEU A 522 5.79 5.57 -30.07
CA LEU A 522 4.85 6.10 -29.10
C LEU A 522 5.55 6.30 -27.76
N ALA A 523 5.61 7.53 -27.27
CA ALA A 523 6.04 7.89 -25.92
C ALA A 523 4.85 7.79 -24.96
N THR A 524 5.03 7.09 -23.85
CA THR A 524 4.06 6.98 -22.76
C THR A 524 4.80 6.62 -21.47
N ASN A 525 4.09 6.39 -20.36
CA ASN A 525 4.71 6.04 -19.09
C ASN A 525 4.84 4.51 -18.88
N ASN A 526 5.73 4.11 -17.97
CA ASN A 526 5.97 2.72 -17.61
C ASN A 526 4.69 2.01 -17.13
N TYR A 527 3.81 2.68 -16.41
CA TYR A 527 2.53 2.12 -15.94
C TYR A 527 1.64 1.66 -17.11
N ARG A 528 1.53 2.47 -18.18
CA ARG A 528 0.75 2.11 -19.38
C ARG A 528 1.34 0.93 -20.14
N VAL A 529 2.67 0.94 -20.30
CA VAL A 529 3.39 -0.13 -21.03
C VAL A 529 3.15 -1.49 -20.40
N ASN A 530 3.02 -1.53 -19.09
CA ASN A 530 2.79 -2.75 -18.33
C ASN A 530 1.30 -3.14 -18.21
N GLY A 531 0.42 -2.44 -18.94
CA GLY A 531 -1.03 -2.74 -18.98
C GLY A 531 -1.85 -1.98 -17.95
N GLY A 532 -1.23 -1.09 -17.19
CA GLY A 532 -1.90 -0.26 -16.19
C GLY A 532 -3.06 0.54 -16.79
N GLY A 533 -4.18 0.61 -16.05
CA GLY A 533 -5.42 1.22 -16.54
C GLY A 533 -6.11 0.46 -17.67
N GLY A 534 -5.71 -0.78 -17.95
CA GLY A 534 -6.31 -1.62 -18.98
C GLY A 534 -5.75 -1.42 -20.40
N TYR A 535 -4.59 -0.76 -20.55
CA TYR A 535 -3.93 -0.52 -21.84
C TYR A 535 -3.22 -1.79 -22.37
N THR A 536 -3.96 -2.88 -22.50
CA THR A 536 -3.43 -4.20 -22.91
C THR A 536 -2.91 -4.27 -24.35
N MET A 537 -3.28 -3.31 -25.22
CA MET A 537 -2.80 -3.22 -26.60
C MET A 537 -1.28 -3.01 -26.69
N TYR A 538 -0.62 -2.60 -25.61
CA TYR A 538 0.83 -2.41 -25.57
C TYR A 538 1.61 -3.67 -25.17
N LYS A 539 0.95 -4.72 -24.69
CA LYS A 539 1.59 -5.92 -24.09
C LYS A 539 2.69 -6.56 -24.94
N ASN A 540 2.53 -6.54 -26.27
CA ASN A 540 3.49 -7.14 -27.22
C ASN A 540 4.23 -6.10 -28.05
N ALA A 541 4.11 -4.81 -27.72
CA ALA A 541 4.82 -3.76 -28.43
C ALA A 541 6.31 -3.78 -28.06
N ARG A 542 7.18 -3.60 -29.04
CA ARG A 542 8.62 -3.55 -28.81
C ARG A 542 9.00 -2.26 -28.10
N VAL A 543 9.61 -2.37 -26.93
CA VAL A 543 10.21 -1.23 -26.24
C VAL A 543 11.47 -0.79 -27.00
N VAL A 544 11.53 0.47 -27.42
CA VAL A 544 12.65 1.06 -28.16
C VAL A 544 13.47 2.06 -27.35
N TYR A 545 12.93 2.54 -26.23
CA TYR A 545 13.63 3.40 -25.28
C TYR A 545 12.97 3.32 -23.90
N ARG A 546 13.78 3.38 -22.84
CA ARG A 546 13.35 3.61 -21.44
C ARG A 546 14.23 4.71 -20.85
N SER A 547 13.60 5.67 -20.19
CA SER A 547 14.32 6.64 -19.38
C SER A 547 14.65 6.01 -18.01
N SER A 548 15.80 6.34 -17.46
CA SER A 548 16.13 6.13 -16.05
C SER A 548 15.57 7.23 -15.15
N GLU A 549 15.14 8.33 -15.75
CA GLU A 549 14.58 9.49 -15.05
C GLU A 549 13.07 9.49 -15.15
N GLU A 550 12.42 10.03 -14.15
CA GLU A 550 10.98 10.27 -14.16
C GLU A 550 10.61 11.35 -15.18
N ILE A 551 9.38 11.29 -15.65
CA ILE A 551 8.84 12.31 -16.58
C ILE A 551 8.89 13.70 -15.93
N ARG A 552 8.64 13.79 -14.63
CA ARG A 552 8.77 15.04 -13.86
C ARG A 552 10.18 15.63 -13.90
N GLU A 553 11.22 14.82 -13.73
CA GLU A 553 12.62 15.27 -13.84
C GLU A 553 12.94 15.70 -15.28
N LEU A 554 12.47 14.94 -16.28
CA LEU A 554 12.61 15.33 -17.69
C LEU A 554 11.93 16.67 -17.99
N MET A 555 10.79 16.96 -17.34
CA MET A 555 10.10 18.25 -17.45
C MET A 555 10.92 19.38 -16.81
N ILE A 556 11.45 19.17 -15.62
CA ILE A 556 12.31 20.14 -14.92
C ILE A 556 13.53 20.46 -15.79
N ASP A 557 14.24 19.44 -16.25
CA ASP A 557 15.43 19.61 -17.10
C ASP A 557 15.11 20.30 -18.43
N TRP A 558 13.96 19.97 -19.03
CA TRP A 558 13.50 20.62 -20.25
C TRP A 558 13.23 22.12 -20.01
N MET A 559 12.55 22.47 -18.93
CA MET A 559 12.23 23.83 -18.53
C MET A 559 13.50 24.64 -18.23
N GLU A 560 14.46 24.05 -17.53
CA GLU A 560 15.76 24.70 -17.25
C GLU A 560 16.57 25.00 -18.51
N ARG A 561 16.48 24.14 -19.53
CA ARG A 561 17.14 24.38 -20.83
C ARG A 561 16.44 25.46 -21.66
N ASN A 562 15.11 25.41 -21.71
CA ASN A 562 14.31 26.28 -22.60
C ASN A 562 13.95 27.63 -21.98
N LYS A 563 14.00 27.76 -20.64
CA LYS A 563 13.72 28.95 -19.84
C LYS A 563 12.31 29.53 -19.95
N THR A 564 11.56 29.21 -20.99
CA THR A 564 10.19 29.68 -21.21
C THR A 564 9.33 28.53 -21.70
N ILE A 565 8.15 28.37 -21.10
CA ILE A 565 7.21 27.32 -21.48
C ILE A 565 6.27 27.78 -22.61
N PRO A 566 5.82 26.87 -23.50
CA PRO A 566 4.80 27.18 -24.50
C PRO A 566 3.43 27.39 -23.84
N THR A 567 2.65 28.30 -24.40
CA THR A 567 1.35 28.69 -23.81
C THR A 567 0.17 28.59 -24.78
N GLN A 568 0.43 28.14 -26.01
CA GLN A 568 -0.64 27.92 -27.00
C GLN A 568 -0.86 26.43 -27.18
N PRO A 569 -2.13 25.96 -27.11
CA PRO A 569 -2.44 24.56 -27.40
C PRO A 569 -2.25 24.25 -28.88
N THR A 570 -1.94 23.01 -29.20
CA THR A 570 -1.75 22.53 -30.58
C THR A 570 -3.10 22.36 -31.32
N ASN A 571 -4.21 22.23 -30.56
CA ASN A 571 -5.58 22.01 -31.05
C ASN A 571 -5.67 20.77 -31.95
N ASN A 572 -4.98 19.71 -31.57
CA ASN A 572 -4.83 18.50 -32.35
C ASN A 572 -5.96 17.48 -32.12
N TRP A 573 -6.79 17.66 -31.09
CA TRP A 573 -7.95 16.82 -30.83
C TRP A 573 -9.15 17.64 -30.31
N ARG A 574 -10.36 17.07 -30.47
CA ARG A 574 -11.60 17.65 -29.96
C ARG A 574 -12.66 16.57 -29.73
N ILE A 575 -13.62 16.87 -28.85
CA ILE A 575 -14.81 16.04 -28.64
C ILE A 575 -15.90 16.53 -29.59
N LEU A 576 -16.53 15.58 -30.30
CA LEU A 576 -17.76 15.81 -31.04
C LEU A 576 -18.94 15.23 -30.27
N PRO A 577 -20.10 15.92 -30.32
CA PRO A 577 -21.31 15.44 -29.65
C PRO A 577 -21.84 14.13 -30.26
#